data_4a2a0bc957442fa063572bd0f8d0e32e
#
_entry.id   4a2a0bc957442fa063572bd0f8d0e32e
#
_cell.length_a   1.000
_cell.length_b   1.000
_cell.length_c   1.000
_cell.angle_alpha   90.00
_cell.angle_beta   90.00
_cell.angle_gamma   90.00
#
_symmetry.space_group_name_H-M   'P 1'
#
loop_
_entity.id
_entity.type
_entity.pdbx_description
1 polymer ?
#
loop_
_entity_poly.entity_id
_entity_poly.type
_entity_poly.pdbx_seq_one_letter_code
_entity_poly.pdbx_strand_id
1 'polypeptide(L)'
;MGKFLSQILIMEAGFMIPALLISLYTASLAAVYGFGLSILITAGVGALMYYFCRNSTRRFFVREGMVCVAGSWIAISFFGCLPFVFSREIPNFVDALFEIVSGFTTTGSSILGDVEALSPGIMYWRSFSHWLGGMGVLVFLLALSPNGERGKGYTMHLLRAESPGPNVNKLVPKMRTTARILYVIYIVLTFINFLFLLLGKMPVFDAVCTALGTAGTGGFGIRNDSIAGYSPYIQNVCTVFMFLFGINFSCYYLLLVRHVKEVLKDQELRLYIIIFVVSILLITFNVRGLYGSWEETIRHAAFQVSSIMTTTGFASTDFDLWPGFSKALLLCLMFVGACAGSTAGGLKMGRLLLILKNLRRNIRRILSPQRVEVVRMNGNRIGEDVLNNTNTYLAAYGVILVGSFLLISIDGLSMTTNVSAVAACFNNIGPGFDVVGPTCNFSVYSWFSKLVLIFDMLAGRLEIFPMLVLFSKSTWSHK
;
A
#
# COMPACT_ATOMS: atom_id res chain seq x y z
N MET A 1 4.57 23.65 6.71
CA MET A 1 4.71 22.30 7.25
C MET A 1 3.87 22.11 8.51
N GLY A 2 4.16 22.76 9.65
CA GLY A 2 3.49 22.52 10.92
C GLY A 2 1.97 22.62 10.90
N LYS A 3 1.39 23.60 10.20
CA LYS A 3 -0.07 23.74 10.04
C LYS A 3 -0.69 22.53 9.33
N PHE A 4 0.02 21.94 8.37
CA PHE A 4 -0.45 20.76 7.63
C PHE A 4 -0.39 19.51 8.48
N LEU A 5 0.74 19.30 9.18
CA LEU A 5 0.90 18.20 10.14
C LEU A 5 -0.15 18.26 11.25
N SER A 6 -0.44 19.46 11.79
CA SER A 6 -1.47 19.62 12.80
C SER A 6 -2.87 19.19 12.32
N GLN A 7 -3.23 19.51 11.08
CA GLN A 7 -4.50 19.10 10.50
C GLN A 7 -4.61 17.58 10.34
N ILE A 8 -3.50 16.93 9.95
CA ILE A 8 -3.44 15.47 9.83
C ILE A 8 -3.62 14.80 11.20
N LEU A 9 -2.92 15.27 12.24
CA LEU A 9 -3.04 14.70 13.58
C LEU A 9 -4.45 14.86 14.18
N ILE A 10 -5.08 16.03 14.00
CA ILE A 10 -6.47 16.24 14.43
C ILE A 10 -7.43 15.29 13.69
N MET A 11 -7.21 15.08 12.41
CA MET A 11 -8.01 14.17 11.60
C MET A 11 -7.80 12.71 12.04
N GLU A 12 -6.55 12.31 12.32
CA GLU A 12 -6.21 10.98 12.82
C GLU A 12 -6.89 10.70 14.17
N ALA A 13 -6.85 11.66 15.10
CA ALA A 13 -7.59 11.55 16.36
C ALA A 13 -9.10 11.33 16.13
N GLY A 14 -9.69 12.00 15.13
CA GLY A 14 -11.08 11.77 14.72
C GLY A 14 -11.31 10.35 14.16
N PHE A 15 -10.36 9.80 13.42
CA PHE A 15 -10.43 8.44 12.88
C PHE A 15 -10.27 7.33 13.93
N MET A 16 -9.70 7.62 15.08
CA MET A 16 -9.66 6.68 16.22
C MET A 16 -11.02 6.56 16.94
N ILE A 17 -11.95 7.51 16.76
CA ILE A 17 -13.24 7.52 17.47
C ILE A 17 -14.08 6.26 17.16
N PRO A 18 -14.25 5.78 15.93
CA PRO A 18 -15.00 4.53 15.66
C PRO A 18 -14.41 3.33 16.41
N ALA A 19 -13.07 3.20 16.48
CA ALA A 19 -12.41 2.14 17.22
C ALA A 19 -12.66 2.24 18.74
N LEU A 20 -12.68 3.46 19.28
CA LEU A 20 -13.08 3.71 20.68
C LEU A 20 -14.53 3.28 20.92
N LEU A 21 -15.47 3.61 20.03
CA LEU A 21 -16.87 3.22 20.16
C LEU A 21 -17.06 1.70 20.10
N ILE A 22 -16.33 1.00 19.23
CA ILE A 22 -16.32 -0.47 19.17
C ILE A 22 -15.78 -1.03 20.51
N SER A 23 -14.69 -0.48 21.03
CA SER A 23 -14.11 -0.91 22.31
C SER A 23 -15.06 -0.70 23.49
N LEU A 24 -15.84 0.40 23.48
CA LEU A 24 -16.89 0.65 24.47
C LEU A 24 -18.03 -0.37 24.37
N TYR A 25 -18.47 -0.67 23.14
CA TYR A 25 -19.54 -1.64 22.90
C TYR A 25 -19.14 -3.06 23.32
N THR A 26 -17.88 -3.43 23.10
CA THR A 26 -17.34 -4.75 23.49
C THR A 26 -16.83 -4.81 24.93
N ALA A 27 -17.00 -3.73 25.70
CA ALA A 27 -16.58 -3.61 27.08
C ALA A 27 -15.08 -3.91 27.35
N SER A 28 -14.21 -3.69 26.34
CA SER A 28 -12.78 -3.87 26.45
C SER A 28 -12.13 -2.66 27.11
N LEU A 29 -12.06 -2.64 28.46
CA LEU A 29 -11.57 -1.49 29.24
C LEU A 29 -10.14 -1.08 28.87
N ALA A 30 -9.25 -2.03 28.62
CA ALA A 30 -7.87 -1.74 28.20
C ALA A 30 -7.81 -0.97 26.88
N ALA A 31 -8.57 -1.41 25.87
CA ALA A 31 -8.65 -0.73 24.57
C ALA A 31 -9.35 0.65 24.69
N VAL A 32 -10.41 0.77 25.50
CA VAL A 32 -11.07 2.06 25.76
C VAL A 32 -10.09 3.06 26.37
N TYR A 33 -9.32 2.65 27.38
CA TYR A 33 -8.28 3.49 27.96
C TYR A 33 -7.19 3.83 26.93
N GLY A 34 -6.73 2.83 26.15
CA GLY A 34 -5.74 3.00 25.11
C GLY A 34 -6.16 4.03 24.06
N PHE A 35 -7.36 3.90 23.48
CA PHE A 35 -7.88 4.86 22.48
C PHE A 35 -8.17 6.23 23.11
N GLY A 36 -8.79 6.28 24.29
CA GLY A 36 -9.11 7.55 24.96
C GLY A 36 -7.87 8.41 25.20
N LEU A 37 -6.81 7.82 25.75
CA LEU A 37 -5.55 8.52 25.99
C LEU A 37 -4.85 8.92 24.67
N SER A 38 -4.85 8.02 23.68
CA SER A 38 -4.24 8.29 22.38
C SER A 38 -4.94 9.44 21.65
N ILE A 39 -6.26 9.48 21.66
CA ILE A 39 -7.06 10.56 21.05
C ILE A 39 -6.73 11.90 21.74
N LEU A 40 -6.68 11.93 23.06
CA LEU A 40 -6.35 13.15 23.82
C LEU A 40 -4.94 13.65 23.49
N ILE A 41 -3.95 12.77 23.45
CA ILE A 41 -2.57 13.14 23.13
C ILE A 41 -2.47 13.64 21.70
N THR A 42 -2.99 12.88 20.72
CA THR A 42 -2.89 13.19 19.30
C THR A 42 -3.63 14.49 18.97
N ALA A 43 -4.87 14.66 19.47
CA ALA A 43 -5.63 15.89 19.29
C ALA A 43 -4.97 17.07 20.01
N GLY A 44 -4.46 16.88 21.23
CA GLY A 44 -3.77 17.91 22.00
C GLY A 44 -2.51 18.42 21.31
N VAL A 45 -1.65 17.51 20.83
CA VAL A 45 -0.44 17.88 20.05
C VAL A 45 -0.85 18.54 18.74
N GLY A 46 -1.84 18.01 18.04
CA GLY A 46 -2.38 18.61 16.81
C GLY A 46 -2.91 20.02 17.04
N ALA A 47 -3.70 20.25 18.07
CA ALA A 47 -4.24 21.58 18.43
C ALA A 47 -3.12 22.56 18.82
N LEU A 48 -2.15 22.13 19.60
CA LEU A 48 -1.00 22.92 20.02
C LEU A 48 -0.17 23.36 18.77
N MET A 49 0.16 22.42 17.90
CA MET A 49 0.86 22.71 16.65
C MET A 49 0.06 23.66 15.75
N TYR A 50 -1.27 23.50 15.67
CA TYR A 50 -2.13 24.39 14.92
C TYR A 50 -2.06 25.82 15.48
N TYR A 51 -2.15 25.97 16.79
CA TYR A 51 -2.09 27.27 17.46
C TYR A 51 -0.79 28.03 17.14
N PHE A 52 0.37 27.35 17.24
CA PHE A 52 1.67 27.98 16.94
C PHE A 52 1.89 28.24 15.45
N CYS A 53 1.34 27.41 14.56
CA CYS A 53 1.58 27.49 13.11
C CYS A 53 0.47 28.19 12.32
N ARG A 54 -0.62 28.66 12.95
CA ARG A 54 -1.80 29.21 12.27
C ARG A 54 -1.51 30.40 11.36
N ASN A 55 -0.57 31.24 11.72
CA ASN A 55 -0.21 32.49 11.00
C ASN A 55 0.91 32.31 9.98
N SER A 56 1.39 31.09 9.76
CA SER A 56 2.46 30.82 8.78
C SER A 56 1.94 30.98 7.34
N THR A 57 2.55 31.89 6.57
CA THR A 57 2.14 32.24 5.19
C THR A 57 3.20 31.92 4.14
N ARG A 58 4.26 31.17 4.48
CA ARG A 58 5.36 30.88 3.55
C ARG A 58 4.92 30.11 2.31
N ARG A 59 5.53 30.43 1.17
CA ARG A 59 5.34 29.69 -0.09
C ARG A 59 5.84 28.27 0.05
N PHE A 60 5.17 27.36 -0.63
CA PHE A 60 5.43 25.91 -0.55
C PHE A 60 6.01 25.47 -1.90
N PHE A 61 7.24 24.98 -1.88
CA PHE A 61 7.94 24.47 -3.06
C PHE A 61 7.94 22.93 -3.06
N VAL A 62 8.49 22.31 -4.11
CA VAL A 62 8.56 20.86 -4.28
C VAL A 62 9.29 20.19 -3.10
N ARG A 63 10.39 20.79 -2.66
CA ARG A 63 11.21 20.31 -1.53
C ARG A 63 10.39 20.22 -0.24
N GLU A 64 9.72 21.31 0.13
CA GLU A 64 8.86 21.35 1.33
C GLU A 64 7.68 20.37 1.21
N GLY A 65 7.20 20.13 -0.03
CA GLY A 65 6.19 19.13 -0.33
C GLY A 65 6.64 17.72 0.04
N MET A 66 7.80 17.31 -0.45
CA MET A 66 8.35 15.97 -0.17
C MET A 66 8.61 15.74 1.33
N VAL A 67 9.24 16.73 2.00
CA VAL A 67 9.48 16.66 3.46
C VAL A 67 8.17 16.63 4.24
N CYS A 68 7.15 17.36 3.81
CA CYS A 68 5.85 17.37 4.46
C CYS A 68 5.13 16.03 4.30
N VAL A 69 5.21 15.41 3.12
CA VAL A 69 4.65 14.08 2.86
C VAL A 69 5.32 13.06 3.77
N ALA A 70 6.64 12.92 3.71
CA ALA A 70 7.36 11.94 4.52
C ALA A 70 7.19 12.18 6.03
N GLY A 71 7.27 13.45 6.47
CA GLY A 71 7.03 13.82 7.88
C GLY A 71 5.61 13.52 8.34
N SER A 72 4.62 13.65 7.46
CA SER A 72 3.23 13.30 7.77
C SER A 72 3.05 11.79 7.99
N TRP A 73 3.64 10.96 7.14
CA TRP A 73 3.56 9.51 7.28
C TRP A 73 4.27 9.01 8.53
N ILE A 74 5.42 9.58 8.86
CA ILE A 74 6.12 9.30 10.13
C ILE A 74 5.25 9.72 11.32
N ALA A 75 4.65 10.91 11.28
CA ALA A 75 3.82 11.42 12.37
C ALA A 75 2.57 10.57 12.59
N ILE A 76 1.79 10.25 11.54
CA ILE A 76 0.59 9.40 11.69
C ILE A 76 0.97 8.00 12.19
N SER A 77 2.11 7.46 11.77
CA SER A 77 2.56 6.16 12.28
C SER A 77 2.95 6.22 13.75
N PHE A 78 3.62 7.31 14.17
CA PHE A 78 4.01 7.50 15.56
C PHE A 78 2.79 7.65 16.50
N PHE A 79 1.81 8.47 16.12
CA PHE A 79 0.61 8.67 16.94
C PHE A 79 -0.38 7.51 16.80
N GLY A 80 -0.46 6.90 15.62
CA GLY A 80 -1.32 5.75 15.35
C GLY A 80 -0.93 4.47 16.09
N CYS A 81 0.32 4.32 16.56
CA CYS A 81 0.74 3.17 17.35
C CYS A 81 0.35 3.31 18.85
N LEU A 82 0.03 4.50 19.32
CA LEU A 82 -0.25 4.75 20.75
C LEU A 82 -1.39 3.89 21.30
N PRO A 83 -2.51 3.66 20.58
CA PRO A 83 -3.57 2.77 21.08
C PRO A 83 -3.06 1.37 21.43
N PHE A 84 -2.15 0.80 20.63
CA PHE A 84 -1.57 -0.53 20.85
C PHE A 84 -0.72 -0.57 22.13
N VAL A 85 0.10 0.46 22.33
CA VAL A 85 0.99 0.56 23.50
C VAL A 85 0.18 0.81 24.79
N PHE A 86 -0.76 1.73 24.75
CA PHE A 86 -1.53 2.11 25.95
C PHE A 86 -2.58 1.06 26.34
N SER A 87 -3.14 0.31 25.38
CA SER A 87 -3.98 -0.85 25.69
C SER A 87 -3.17 -2.04 26.24
N ARG A 88 -1.85 -2.01 26.10
CA ARG A 88 -0.92 -3.11 26.40
C ARG A 88 -1.15 -4.38 25.58
N GLU A 89 -1.88 -4.32 24.48
CA GLU A 89 -2.05 -5.46 23.57
C GLU A 89 -0.78 -5.67 22.74
N ILE A 90 -0.05 -4.60 22.41
CA ILE A 90 1.32 -4.64 21.84
C ILE A 90 2.18 -3.69 22.69
N PRO A 91 2.74 -4.16 23.81
CA PRO A 91 3.39 -3.29 24.77
C PRO A 91 4.75 -2.74 24.31
N ASN A 92 5.44 -3.45 23.41
CA ASN A 92 6.72 -3.00 22.86
C ASN A 92 6.47 -1.91 21.81
N PHE A 93 7.07 -0.74 22.00
CA PHE A 93 6.89 0.41 21.13
C PHE A 93 7.36 0.15 19.68
N VAL A 94 8.48 -0.57 19.47
CA VAL A 94 8.99 -0.87 18.14
C VAL A 94 8.05 -1.83 17.40
N ASP A 95 7.50 -2.80 18.13
CA ASP A 95 6.52 -3.75 17.58
C ASP A 95 5.20 -3.06 17.24
N ALA A 96 4.70 -2.19 18.13
CA ALA A 96 3.52 -1.37 17.88
C ALA A 96 3.70 -0.42 16.67
N LEU A 97 4.90 0.18 16.56
CA LEU A 97 5.24 1.02 15.42
C LEU A 97 5.33 0.22 14.12
N PHE A 98 5.93 -0.97 14.14
CA PHE A 98 6.00 -1.88 13.00
C PHE A 98 4.58 -2.23 12.51
N GLU A 99 3.71 -2.65 13.43
CA GLU A 99 2.33 -3.03 13.12
C GLU A 99 1.53 -1.90 12.49
N ILE A 100 1.59 -0.69 13.04
CA ILE A 100 0.82 0.44 12.49
C ILE A 100 1.43 1.00 11.21
N VAL A 101 2.77 1.00 11.07
CA VAL A 101 3.41 1.38 9.80
C VAL A 101 2.99 0.39 8.72
N SER A 102 3.03 -0.90 9.00
CA SER A 102 2.49 -1.94 8.11
C SER A 102 1.02 -1.67 7.78
N GLY A 103 0.23 -1.22 8.76
CA GLY A 103 -1.15 -0.79 8.58
C GLY A 103 -1.29 0.36 7.58
N PHE A 104 -0.72 1.51 7.88
CA PHE A 104 -0.84 2.71 7.04
C PHE A 104 -0.17 2.57 5.68
N THR A 105 0.98 1.91 5.59
CA THR A 105 1.64 1.65 4.30
C THR A 105 0.97 0.54 3.49
N THR A 106 -0.10 -0.06 4.04
CA THR A 106 -0.83 -1.15 3.40
C THR A 106 0.05 -2.36 3.07
N THR A 107 1.02 -2.63 3.95
CA THR A 107 1.96 -3.74 3.76
C THR A 107 1.37 -5.08 4.20
N GLY A 108 0.75 -5.13 5.40
CA GLY A 108 0.16 -6.37 5.93
C GLY A 108 1.15 -7.31 6.63
N SER A 109 2.44 -6.97 6.72
CA SER A 109 3.39 -7.68 7.57
C SER A 109 3.03 -7.47 9.04
N SER A 110 2.91 -8.55 9.82
CA SER A 110 2.53 -8.49 11.24
C SER A 110 3.61 -9.07 12.15
N ILE A 111 3.71 -8.52 13.35
CA ILE A 111 4.56 -9.08 14.42
C ILE A 111 3.74 -9.97 15.37
N LEU A 112 2.45 -10.10 15.16
CA LEU A 112 1.56 -10.82 16.06
C LEU A 112 1.61 -12.30 15.80
N GLY A 113 1.78 -13.08 16.88
CA GLY A 113 1.69 -14.55 16.82
C GLY A 113 0.24 -15.04 16.90
N ASP A 114 -0.62 -14.30 17.57
CA ASP A 114 -2.05 -14.59 17.69
C ASP A 114 -2.85 -13.30 17.48
N VAL A 115 -3.48 -13.19 16.32
CA VAL A 115 -4.30 -12.02 15.95
C VAL A 115 -5.66 -12.06 16.65
N GLU A 116 -6.18 -13.27 16.92
CA GLU A 116 -7.53 -13.46 17.51
C GLU A 116 -7.58 -13.07 19.00
N ALA A 117 -6.42 -12.97 19.65
CA ALA A 117 -6.32 -12.46 21.02
C ALA A 117 -6.55 -10.95 21.16
N LEU A 118 -6.52 -10.19 20.05
CA LEU A 118 -6.71 -8.75 20.07
C LEU A 118 -8.17 -8.37 20.32
N SER A 119 -8.36 -7.24 21.01
CA SER A 119 -9.71 -6.67 21.17
C SER A 119 -10.28 -6.19 19.82
N PRO A 120 -11.62 -6.24 19.63
CA PRO A 120 -12.25 -5.83 18.40
C PRO A 120 -11.93 -4.38 17.98
N GLY A 121 -11.76 -3.45 18.93
CA GLY A 121 -11.38 -2.07 18.63
C GLY A 121 -10.00 -1.97 18.02
N ILE A 122 -9.03 -2.72 18.53
CA ILE A 122 -7.65 -2.78 18.01
C ILE A 122 -7.64 -3.46 16.65
N MET A 123 -8.37 -4.57 16.45
CA MET A 123 -8.53 -5.22 15.15
C MET A 123 -9.13 -4.28 14.09
N TYR A 124 -10.18 -3.53 14.47
CA TYR A 124 -10.77 -2.54 13.57
C TYR A 124 -9.75 -1.46 13.19
N TRP A 125 -8.97 -0.93 14.15
CA TRP A 125 -7.96 0.10 13.88
C TRP A 125 -6.88 -0.38 12.92
N ARG A 126 -6.40 -1.62 13.06
CA ARG A 126 -5.47 -2.26 12.11
C ARG A 126 -6.06 -2.29 10.69
N SER A 127 -7.28 -2.80 10.54
CA SER A 127 -7.95 -2.90 9.22
C SER A 127 -8.29 -1.52 8.64
N PHE A 128 -8.68 -0.58 9.50
CA PHE A 128 -9.01 0.79 9.08
C PHE A 128 -7.77 1.59 8.66
N SER A 129 -6.60 1.34 9.28
CA SER A 129 -5.35 1.94 8.85
C SER A 129 -4.99 1.56 7.40
N HIS A 130 -5.26 0.33 6.96
CA HIS A 130 -5.13 -0.07 5.55
C HIS A 130 -6.04 0.74 4.63
N TRP A 131 -7.29 0.92 5.01
CA TRP A 131 -8.24 1.68 4.20
C TRP A 131 -7.82 3.14 4.06
N LEU A 132 -7.34 3.77 5.14
CA LEU A 132 -6.80 5.12 5.10
C LEU A 132 -5.54 5.22 4.25
N GLY A 133 -4.63 4.25 4.39
CA GLY A 133 -3.38 4.19 3.66
C GLY A 133 -3.56 3.92 2.17
N GLY A 134 -4.58 3.13 1.77
CA GLY A 134 -4.78 2.67 0.40
C GLY A 134 -4.88 3.80 -0.63
N MET A 135 -5.73 4.80 -0.38
CA MET A 135 -5.86 5.98 -1.25
C MET A 135 -4.95 7.15 -0.87
N GLY A 136 -4.10 6.97 0.14
CA GLY A 136 -3.22 8.00 0.64
C GLY A 136 -3.92 9.02 1.55
N VAL A 137 -3.39 9.17 2.76
CA VAL A 137 -3.95 10.07 3.79
C VAL A 137 -3.98 11.53 3.32
N LEU A 138 -2.98 11.95 2.52
CA LEU A 138 -2.87 13.30 2.02
C LEU A 138 -3.85 13.62 0.90
N VAL A 139 -4.16 12.63 0.04
CA VAL A 139 -5.20 12.79 -1.00
C VAL A 139 -6.58 12.93 -0.35
N PHE A 140 -6.82 12.21 0.76
CA PHE A 140 -8.03 12.36 1.56
C PHE A 140 -8.15 13.78 2.14
N LEU A 141 -7.10 14.28 2.79
CA LEU A 141 -7.07 15.65 3.31
C LEU A 141 -7.32 16.70 2.21
N LEU A 142 -6.75 16.46 1.02
CA LEU A 142 -6.95 17.32 -0.14
C LEU A 142 -8.41 17.31 -0.63
N ALA A 143 -9.05 16.15 -0.64
CA ALA A 143 -10.46 16.03 -1.03
C ALA A 143 -11.39 16.77 -0.09
N LEU A 144 -11.09 16.80 1.22
CA LEU A 144 -11.88 17.46 2.26
C LEU A 144 -11.56 18.95 2.43
N SER A 145 -10.37 19.43 2.03
CA SER A 145 -9.94 20.82 2.27
C SER A 145 -10.93 21.86 1.71
N PRO A 146 -11.26 22.96 2.42
CA PRO A 146 -12.17 24.01 1.93
C PRO A 146 -11.60 24.76 0.72
N ASN A 147 -12.49 25.39 -0.08
CA ASN A 147 -12.12 26.17 -1.26
C ASN A 147 -11.31 27.41 -0.86
N GLY A 148 -10.00 27.39 -1.03
CA GLY A 148 -9.14 28.55 -0.92
C GLY A 148 -8.31 28.72 -2.18
N GLU A 149 -8.46 29.85 -2.89
CA GLU A 149 -7.71 30.16 -4.12
C GLU A 149 -6.20 30.32 -3.92
N ARG A 150 -5.71 30.37 -2.68
CA ARG A 150 -4.32 30.66 -2.32
C ARG A 150 -3.37 29.45 -2.40
N GLY A 151 -3.81 28.26 -2.88
CA GLY A 151 -3.05 27.01 -2.79
C GLY A 151 -2.78 26.25 -4.09
N LYS A 152 -2.91 26.85 -5.29
CA LYS A 152 -2.78 26.09 -6.56
C LYS A 152 -1.43 25.35 -6.73
N GLY A 153 -0.32 25.95 -6.27
CA GLY A 153 1.01 25.30 -6.31
C GLY A 153 1.19 24.23 -5.24
N TYR A 154 0.72 24.46 -4.04
CA TYR A 154 0.76 23.59 -2.88
C TYR A 154 0.11 22.22 -3.15
N THR A 155 -1.10 22.25 -3.65
CA THR A 155 -1.93 21.09 -3.96
C THR A 155 -1.28 20.17 -5.01
N MET A 156 -0.63 20.75 -6.03
CA MET A 156 0.00 20.01 -7.12
C MET A 156 1.27 19.26 -6.66
N HIS A 157 2.07 19.87 -5.79
CA HIS A 157 3.32 19.26 -5.31
C HIS A 157 3.04 18.12 -4.34
N LEU A 158 2.05 18.24 -3.46
CA LEU A 158 1.61 17.16 -2.56
C LEU A 158 1.07 15.96 -3.34
N LEU A 159 0.19 16.20 -4.29
CA LEU A 159 -0.44 15.13 -5.07
C LEU A 159 0.56 14.39 -5.96
N ARG A 160 1.57 15.11 -6.51
CA ARG A 160 2.67 14.48 -7.25
C ARG A 160 3.60 13.66 -6.36
N ALA A 161 3.75 14.04 -5.09
CA ALA A 161 4.60 13.32 -4.15
C ALA A 161 3.93 12.05 -3.60
N GLU A 162 2.60 11.99 -3.59
CA GLU A 162 1.83 10.85 -3.04
C GLU A 162 1.16 9.99 -4.14
N SER A 163 0.91 10.55 -5.33
CA SER A 163 0.32 9.80 -6.44
C SER A 163 1.39 9.48 -7.47
N PRO A 164 2.04 8.33 -7.31
CA PRO A 164 3.16 7.93 -8.13
C PRO A 164 2.70 7.35 -9.46
N GLY A 165 3.33 7.82 -10.50
CA GLY A 165 3.18 7.27 -11.83
C GLY A 165 3.63 8.24 -12.91
N PRO A 166 4.13 7.76 -14.04
CA PRO A 166 4.67 8.61 -15.09
C PRO A 166 3.61 9.46 -15.81
N ASN A 167 2.31 9.23 -15.54
CA ASN A 167 1.21 9.95 -16.18
C ASN A 167 0.08 10.21 -15.18
N VAL A 168 0.13 11.32 -14.48
CA VAL A 168 -1.09 11.89 -13.90
C VAL A 168 -1.87 12.51 -15.07
N ASN A 169 -2.64 11.71 -15.79
CA ASN A 169 -3.62 12.22 -16.74
C ASN A 169 -4.61 13.06 -15.93
N LYS A 170 -4.71 14.36 -16.25
CA LYS A 170 -5.67 15.24 -15.63
C LYS A 170 -7.07 14.83 -16.08
N LEU A 171 -7.77 14.05 -15.25
CA LEU A 171 -9.16 13.63 -15.51
C LEU A 171 -10.09 14.84 -15.63
N VAL A 172 -9.81 15.90 -14.85
CA VAL A 172 -10.55 17.17 -14.86
C VAL A 172 -9.59 18.33 -14.55
N PRO A 173 -9.91 19.57 -14.97
CA PRO A 173 -9.05 20.74 -14.79
C PRO A 173 -8.71 21.07 -13.34
N LYS A 174 -9.55 20.63 -12.37
CA LYS A 174 -9.36 20.88 -10.94
C LYS A 174 -8.93 19.60 -10.23
N MET A 175 -7.69 19.55 -9.75
CA MET A 175 -7.08 18.43 -9.01
C MET A 175 -7.95 17.91 -7.86
N ARG A 176 -8.59 18.81 -7.11
CA ARG A 176 -9.47 18.48 -6.00
C ARG A 176 -10.72 17.71 -6.45
N THR A 177 -11.29 18.08 -7.60
CA THR A 177 -12.45 17.36 -8.16
C THR A 177 -12.04 15.95 -8.57
N THR A 178 -10.85 15.79 -9.15
CA THR A 178 -10.28 14.46 -9.44
C THR A 178 -10.15 13.64 -8.16
N ALA A 179 -9.51 14.18 -7.11
CA ALA A 179 -9.36 13.48 -5.84
C ALA A 179 -10.70 13.03 -5.25
N ARG A 180 -11.71 13.91 -5.25
CA ARG A 180 -13.06 13.58 -4.76
C ARG A 180 -13.71 12.45 -5.55
N ILE A 181 -13.63 12.49 -6.87
CA ILE A 181 -14.22 11.44 -7.72
C ILE A 181 -13.55 10.10 -7.44
N LEU A 182 -12.21 10.05 -7.37
CA LEU A 182 -11.48 8.83 -7.07
C LEU A 182 -11.83 8.29 -5.68
N TYR A 183 -11.99 9.16 -4.66
CA TYR A 183 -12.44 8.74 -3.33
C TYR A 183 -13.87 8.20 -3.32
N VAL A 184 -14.79 8.80 -4.05
CA VAL A 184 -16.16 8.28 -4.18
C VAL A 184 -16.15 6.88 -4.81
N ILE A 185 -15.38 6.67 -5.87
CA ILE A 185 -15.22 5.36 -6.51
C ILE A 185 -14.65 4.35 -5.50
N TYR A 186 -13.63 4.74 -4.73
CA TYR A 186 -13.02 3.90 -3.70
C TYR A 186 -14.03 3.48 -2.63
N ILE A 187 -14.80 4.43 -2.08
CA ILE A 187 -15.83 4.16 -1.07
C ILE A 187 -16.91 3.24 -1.64
N VAL A 188 -17.38 3.50 -2.85
CA VAL A 188 -18.43 2.68 -3.49
C VAL A 188 -17.95 1.25 -3.72
N LEU A 189 -16.73 1.07 -4.24
CA LEU A 189 -16.15 -0.27 -4.42
C LEU A 189 -15.93 -1.00 -3.09
N THR A 190 -15.51 -0.29 -2.04
CA THR A 190 -15.38 -0.86 -0.68
C THR A 190 -16.74 -1.34 -0.17
N PHE A 191 -17.78 -0.53 -0.34
CA PHE A 191 -19.12 -0.86 0.09
C PHE A 191 -19.69 -2.05 -0.70
N ILE A 192 -19.48 -2.11 -2.01
CA ILE A 192 -19.88 -3.25 -2.83
C ILE A 192 -19.17 -4.52 -2.37
N ASN A 193 -17.86 -4.47 -2.12
CA ASN A 193 -17.10 -5.60 -1.58
C ASN A 193 -17.71 -6.08 -0.25
N PHE A 194 -17.97 -5.17 0.69
CA PHE A 194 -18.61 -5.47 1.96
C PHE A 194 -19.95 -6.21 1.76
N LEU A 195 -20.81 -5.75 0.85
CA LEU A 195 -22.09 -6.42 0.55
C LEU A 195 -21.90 -7.84 0.02
N PHE A 196 -20.93 -8.06 -0.88
CA PHE A 196 -20.64 -9.41 -1.40
C PHE A 196 -20.10 -10.34 -0.32
N LEU A 197 -19.29 -9.85 0.64
CA LEU A 197 -18.85 -10.64 1.77
C LEU A 197 -20.01 -11.02 2.70
N LEU A 198 -20.95 -10.11 2.95
CA LEU A 198 -22.17 -10.41 3.71
C LEU A 198 -23.05 -11.45 3.01
N LEU A 199 -23.20 -11.38 1.69
CA LEU A 199 -23.93 -12.41 0.91
C LEU A 199 -23.28 -13.79 1.06
N GLY A 200 -21.95 -13.85 1.26
CA GLY A 200 -21.21 -15.06 1.61
C GLY A 200 -21.41 -15.53 3.06
N LYS A 201 -22.30 -14.90 3.83
CA LYS A 201 -22.55 -15.19 5.26
C LYS A 201 -21.32 -14.96 6.17
N MET A 202 -20.42 -14.05 5.79
CA MET A 202 -19.34 -13.61 6.67
C MET A 202 -19.94 -12.80 7.83
N PRO A 203 -19.49 -12.97 9.10
CA PRO A 203 -19.91 -12.11 10.20
C PRO A 203 -19.72 -10.64 9.88
N VAL A 204 -20.61 -9.75 10.34
CA VAL A 204 -20.59 -8.33 9.96
C VAL A 204 -19.25 -7.66 10.29
N PHE A 205 -18.71 -7.91 11.47
CA PHE A 205 -17.42 -7.35 11.89
C PHE A 205 -16.28 -7.83 10.98
N ASP A 206 -16.24 -9.15 10.69
CA ASP A 206 -15.26 -9.75 9.79
C ASP A 206 -15.38 -9.17 8.39
N ALA A 207 -16.61 -9.02 7.89
CA ALA A 207 -16.88 -8.46 6.56
C ALA A 207 -16.43 -6.99 6.45
N VAL A 208 -16.62 -6.17 7.50
CA VAL A 208 -16.14 -4.78 7.54
C VAL A 208 -14.62 -4.76 7.48
N CYS A 209 -13.94 -5.47 8.40
CA CYS A 209 -12.49 -5.47 8.47
C CYS A 209 -11.84 -6.03 7.20
N THR A 210 -12.38 -7.12 6.64
CA THR A 210 -11.91 -7.73 5.40
C THR A 210 -12.13 -6.79 4.21
N ALA A 211 -13.29 -6.11 4.13
CA ALA A 211 -13.56 -5.15 3.06
C ALA A 211 -12.59 -3.95 3.11
N LEU A 212 -12.29 -3.44 4.31
CA LEU A 212 -11.32 -2.36 4.51
C LEU A 212 -9.89 -2.80 4.11
N GLY A 213 -9.47 -4.01 4.53
CA GLY A 213 -8.17 -4.57 4.17
C GLY A 213 -8.04 -4.85 2.67
N THR A 214 -9.07 -5.40 2.04
CA THR A 214 -9.10 -5.65 0.58
C THR A 214 -9.03 -4.35 -0.21
N ALA A 215 -9.82 -3.35 0.19
CA ALA A 215 -9.86 -2.06 -0.50
C ALA A 215 -8.53 -1.31 -0.39
N GLY A 216 -7.93 -1.31 0.80
CA GLY A 216 -6.60 -0.74 1.02
C GLY A 216 -5.48 -1.54 0.37
N THR A 217 -5.74 -2.78 -0.08
CA THR A 217 -4.72 -3.76 -0.50
C THR A 217 -3.65 -3.98 0.59
N GLY A 218 -4.12 -4.23 1.83
CA GLY A 218 -3.24 -4.25 3.00
C GLY A 218 -3.06 -5.60 3.69
N GLY A 219 -4.04 -6.52 3.62
CA GLY A 219 -3.86 -7.94 3.97
C GLY A 219 -3.88 -8.32 5.45
N PHE A 220 -4.14 -7.40 6.39
CA PHE A 220 -4.34 -7.81 7.78
C PHE A 220 -5.56 -8.70 7.93
N GLY A 221 -5.32 -9.97 8.27
CA GLY A 221 -6.37 -10.91 8.66
C GLY A 221 -6.93 -10.60 10.05
N ILE A 222 -8.17 -11.01 10.28
CA ILE A 222 -8.80 -11.05 11.60
C ILE A 222 -8.72 -12.43 12.23
N ARG A 223 -8.34 -13.43 11.45
CA ARG A 223 -8.06 -14.79 11.89
C ARG A 223 -6.59 -15.12 11.65
N ASN A 224 -6.08 -16.06 12.44
CA ASN A 224 -4.71 -16.52 12.32
C ASN A 224 -4.44 -17.23 10.98
N ASP A 225 -5.47 -17.85 10.39
CA ASP A 225 -5.43 -18.49 9.08
C ASP A 225 -5.79 -17.55 7.91
N SER A 226 -5.87 -16.23 8.17
CA SER A 226 -6.25 -15.19 7.20
C SER A 226 -7.61 -15.45 6.56
N ILE A 227 -7.69 -15.81 5.27
CA ILE A 227 -8.93 -16.10 4.55
C ILE A 227 -9.13 -17.62 4.32
N ALA A 228 -8.20 -18.47 4.75
CA ALA A 228 -8.24 -19.92 4.49
C ALA A 228 -9.46 -20.59 5.12
N GLY A 229 -9.85 -20.21 6.35
CA GLY A 229 -10.99 -20.79 7.06
C GLY A 229 -12.37 -20.33 6.57
N TYR A 230 -12.45 -19.41 5.61
CA TYR A 230 -13.72 -18.95 5.04
C TYR A 230 -14.13 -19.80 3.83
N SER A 231 -15.42 -19.71 3.45
CA SER A 231 -15.99 -20.49 2.35
C SER A 231 -15.29 -20.18 0.99
N PRO A 232 -15.31 -21.11 0.03
CA PRO A 232 -14.83 -20.89 -1.33
C PRO A 232 -15.42 -19.66 -2.00
N TYR A 233 -16.69 -19.34 -1.72
CA TYR A 233 -17.34 -18.13 -2.21
C TYR A 233 -16.63 -16.87 -1.73
N ILE A 234 -16.35 -16.75 -0.43
CA ILE A 234 -15.66 -15.60 0.17
C ILE A 234 -14.24 -15.46 -0.41
N GLN A 235 -13.51 -16.57 -0.56
CA GLN A 235 -12.19 -16.57 -1.20
C GLN A 235 -12.23 -16.03 -2.63
N ASN A 236 -13.23 -16.45 -3.42
CA ASN A 236 -13.42 -15.96 -4.79
C ASN A 236 -13.80 -14.47 -4.81
N VAL A 237 -14.66 -14.01 -3.89
CA VAL A 237 -15.01 -12.59 -3.75
C VAL A 237 -13.76 -11.77 -3.45
N CYS A 238 -12.95 -12.18 -2.46
CA CYS A 238 -11.69 -11.50 -2.16
C CYS A 238 -10.75 -11.47 -3.38
N THR A 239 -10.60 -12.58 -4.10
CA THR A 239 -9.78 -12.66 -5.31
C THR A 239 -10.19 -11.62 -6.35
N VAL A 240 -11.49 -11.52 -6.65
CA VAL A 240 -12.02 -10.58 -7.64
C VAL A 240 -11.83 -9.14 -7.18
N PHE A 241 -12.14 -8.83 -5.91
CA PHE A 241 -12.00 -7.45 -5.43
C PHE A 241 -10.55 -7.03 -5.25
N MET A 242 -9.63 -7.90 -4.81
CA MET A 242 -8.18 -7.62 -4.85
C MET A 242 -7.73 -7.23 -6.26
N PHE A 243 -8.12 -8.03 -7.27
CA PHE A 243 -7.81 -7.73 -8.68
C PHE A 243 -8.39 -6.37 -9.10
N LEU A 244 -9.64 -6.06 -8.75
CA LEU A 244 -10.29 -4.79 -9.08
C LEU A 244 -9.58 -3.59 -8.42
N PHE A 245 -9.23 -3.67 -7.14
CA PHE A 245 -8.49 -2.60 -6.45
C PHE A 245 -7.07 -2.41 -6.98
N GLY A 246 -6.49 -3.41 -7.67
CA GLY A 246 -5.23 -3.30 -8.39
C GLY A 246 -5.31 -2.55 -9.73
N ILE A 247 -6.50 -2.26 -10.25
CA ILE A 247 -6.71 -1.49 -11.49
C ILE A 247 -6.56 0.02 -11.20
N ASN A 248 -6.02 0.76 -12.17
CA ASN A 248 -5.96 2.22 -12.10
C ASN A 248 -7.36 2.83 -11.94
N PHE A 249 -7.57 3.59 -10.87
CA PHE A 249 -8.87 4.23 -10.58
C PHE A 249 -9.35 5.18 -11.67
N SER A 250 -8.44 5.72 -12.49
CA SER A 250 -8.80 6.51 -13.68
C SER A 250 -9.58 5.69 -14.72
N CYS A 251 -9.34 4.37 -14.81
CA CYS A 251 -10.11 3.49 -15.70
C CYS A 251 -11.58 3.42 -15.28
N TYR A 252 -11.86 3.36 -13.98
CA TYR A 252 -13.24 3.38 -13.48
C TYR A 252 -13.96 4.69 -13.82
N TYR A 253 -13.27 5.82 -13.67
CA TYR A 253 -13.81 7.11 -14.09
C TYR A 253 -14.14 7.13 -15.60
N LEU A 254 -13.24 6.64 -16.45
CA LEU A 254 -13.48 6.55 -17.91
C LEU A 254 -14.64 5.62 -18.24
N LEU A 255 -14.82 4.52 -17.49
CA LEU A 255 -15.99 3.64 -17.65
C LEU A 255 -17.29 4.37 -17.29
N LEU A 256 -17.32 5.14 -16.19
CA LEU A 256 -18.48 5.94 -15.77
C LEU A 256 -18.86 7.00 -16.81
N VAL A 257 -17.87 7.59 -17.49
CA VAL A 257 -18.08 8.56 -18.58
C VAL A 257 -18.31 7.89 -19.93
N ARG A 258 -18.45 6.56 -19.97
CA ARG A 258 -18.69 5.72 -21.17
C ARG A 258 -17.56 5.71 -22.22
N HIS A 259 -16.32 6.04 -21.83
CA HIS A 259 -15.12 5.95 -22.65
C HIS A 259 -14.50 4.54 -22.65
N VAL A 260 -15.31 3.50 -22.83
CA VAL A 260 -14.89 2.09 -22.73
C VAL A 260 -13.74 1.75 -23.70
N LYS A 261 -13.74 2.33 -24.91
CA LYS A 261 -12.71 2.08 -25.91
C LYS A 261 -11.32 2.55 -25.46
N GLU A 262 -11.23 3.61 -24.66
CA GLU A 262 -9.98 4.12 -24.14
C GLU A 262 -9.44 3.19 -23.05
N VAL A 263 -10.30 2.68 -22.18
CA VAL A 263 -9.94 1.70 -21.15
C VAL A 263 -9.42 0.41 -21.77
N LEU A 264 -10.11 -0.13 -22.79
CA LEU A 264 -9.69 -1.35 -23.49
C LEU A 264 -8.38 -1.18 -24.28
N LYS A 265 -8.02 0.05 -24.67
CA LYS A 265 -6.76 0.37 -25.36
C LYS A 265 -5.62 0.67 -24.40
N ASP A 266 -5.87 0.81 -23.10
CA ASP A 266 -4.83 1.10 -22.13
C ASP A 266 -3.81 -0.03 -22.05
N GLN A 267 -2.54 0.33 -22.30
CA GLN A 267 -1.45 -0.64 -22.41
C GLN A 267 -1.03 -1.18 -21.05
N GLU A 268 -1.16 -0.39 -20.01
CA GLU A 268 -0.84 -0.79 -18.64
C GLU A 268 -1.87 -1.83 -18.16
N LEU A 269 -3.16 -1.55 -18.31
CA LEU A 269 -4.23 -2.47 -17.95
C LEU A 269 -4.15 -3.80 -18.71
N ARG A 270 -3.84 -3.76 -20.01
CA ARG A 270 -3.65 -4.99 -20.79
C ARG A 270 -2.49 -5.83 -20.29
N LEU A 271 -1.35 -5.21 -20.01
CA LEU A 271 -0.19 -5.91 -19.48
C LEU A 271 -0.50 -6.52 -18.09
N TYR A 272 -1.22 -5.78 -17.23
CA TYR A 272 -1.67 -6.26 -15.94
C TYR A 272 -2.55 -7.51 -16.05
N ILE A 273 -3.56 -7.49 -16.94
CA ILE A 273 -4.44 -8.64 -17.18
C ILE A 273 -3.66 -9.84 -17.75
N ILE A 274 -2.75 -9.60 -18.70
CA ILE A 274 -1.96 -10.68 -19.32
C ILE A 274 -1.08 -11.37 -18.28
N ILE A 275 -0.32 -10.60 -17.49
CA ILE A 275 0.55 -11.18 -16.46
C ILE A 275 -0.29 -11.92 -15.43
N PHE A 276 -1.41 -11.35 -14.99
CA PHE A 276 -2.33 -11.97 -14.03
C PHE A 276 -2.82 -13.33 -14.53
N VAL A 277 -3.40 -13.40 -15.72
CA VAL A 277 -3.96 -14.64 -16.28
C VAL A 277 -2.86 -15.67 -16.53
N VAL A 278 -1.74 -15.27 -17.13
CA VAL A 278 -0.62 -16.18 -17.42
C VAL A 278 -0.05 -16.76 -16.11
N SER A 279 0.12 -15.94 -15.07
CA SER A 279 0.61 -16.42 -13.78
C SER A 279 -0.35 -17.42 -13.12
N ILE A 280 -1.66 -17.17 -13.17
CA ILE A 280 -2.66 -18.12 -12.69
C ILE A 280 -2.54 -19.45 -13.41
N LEU A 281 -2.48 -19.44 -14.73
CA LEU A 281 -2.38 -20.65 -15.53
C LEU A 281 -1.11 -21.43 -15.19
N LEU A 282 0.05 -20.77 -15.16
CA LEU A 282 1.33 -21.41 -14.86
C LEU A 282 1.35 -22.05 -13.47
N ILE A 283 0.88 -21.33 -12.44
CA ILE A 283 0.79 -21.85 -11.07
C ILE A 283 -0.22 -23.00 -11.01
N THR A 284 -1.41 -22.85 -11.59
CA THR A 284 -2.43 -23.89 -11.59
C THR A 284 -1.89 -25.22 -12.11
N PHE A 285 -1.17 -25.20 -13.25
CA PHE A 285 -0.58 -26.42 -13.79
C PHE A 285 0.53 -26.98 -12.89
N ASN A 286 1.33 -26.13 -12.25
CA ASN A 286 2.45 -26.55 -11.42
C ASN A 286 2.00 -27.14 -10.07
N VAL A 287 0.91 -26.61 -9.46
CA VAL A 287 0.41 -27.06 -8.16
C VAL A 287 -0.75 -28.06 -8.26
N ARG A 288 -1.13 -28.48 -9.48
CA ARG A 288 -2.28 -29.38 -9.70
C ARG A 288 -2.24 -30.66 -8.86
N GLY A 289 -1.06 -31.20 -8.63
CA GLY A 289 -0.86 -32.43 -7.86
C GLY A 289 -1.08 -32.29 -6.34
N LEU A 290 -1.19 -31.06 -5.82
CA LEU A 290 -1.35 -30.80 -4.39
C LEU A 290 -2.83 -30.75 -3.95
N TYR A 291 -3.76 -30.56 -4.88
CA TYR A 291 -5.18 -30.35 -4.60
C TYR A 291 -6.05 -31.42 -5.23
N GLY A 292 -7.20 -31.71 -4.57
CA GLY A 292 -8.12 -32.75 -4.99
C GLY A 292 -8.90 -32.45 -6.27
N SER A 293 -9.20 -31.17 -6.54
CA SER A 293 -10.02 -30.76 -7.69
C SER A 293 -9.38 -29.63 -8.50
N TRP A 294 -9.80 -29.47 -9.77
CA TRP A 294 -9.39 -28.34 -10.59
C TRP A 294 -9.93 -27.02 -10.06
N GLU A 295 -11.16 -27.00 -9.53
CA GLU A 295 -11.74 -25.80 -8.91
C GLU A 295 -10.88 -25.27 -7.78
N GLU A 296 -10.53 -26.14 -6.84
CA GLU A 296 -9.70 -25.81 -5.69
C GLU A 296 -8.31 -25.32 -6.11
N THR A 297 -7.69 -25.99 -7.07
CA THR A 297 -6.38 -25.61 -7.62
C THR A 297 -6.43 -24.21 -8.23
N ILE A 298 -7.42 -23.93 -9.11
CA ILE A 298 -7.57 -22.62 -9.76
C ILE A 298 -7.89 -21.54 -8.72
N ARG A 299 -8.76 -21.83 -7.75
CA ARG A 299 -9.14 -20.90 -6.70
C ARG A 299 -7.95 -20.44 -5.87
N HIS A 300 -7.13 -21.38 -5.36
CA HIS A 300 -5.94 -21.03 -4.60
C HIS A 300 -4.87 -20.36 -5.45
N ALA A 301 -4.64 -20.81 -6.67
CA ALA A 301 -3.70 -20.17 -7.60
C ALA A 301 -4.14 -18.72 -7.92
N ALA A 302 -5.41 -18.51 -8.25
CA ALA A 302 -5.95 -17.18 -8.56
C ALA A 302 -5.92 -16.27 -7.32
N PHE A 303 -6.25 -16.81 -6.14
CA PHE A 303 -6.20 -16.08 -4.89
C PHE A 303 -4.78 -15.57 -4.59
N GLN A 304 -3.78 -16.47 -4.61
CA GLN A 304 -2.40 -16.10 -4.27
C GLN A 304 -1.78 -15.17 -5.31
N VAL A 305 -2.04 -15.39 -6.61
CA VAL A 305 -1.60 -14.45 -7.66
C VAL A 305 -2.25 -13.08 -7.47
N SER A 306 -3.56 -13.03 -7.17
CA SER A 306 -4.26 -11.78 -6.89
C SER A 306 -3.65 -11.08 -5.68
N SER A 307 -3.50 -11.81 -4.58
CA SER A 307 -2.98 -11.29 -3.31
C SER A 307 -1.57 -10.70 -3.45
N ILE A 308 -0.65 -11.44 -4.07
CA ILE A 308 0.75 -11.02 -4.21
C ILE A 308 0.91 -9.91 -5.24
N MET A 309 0.29 -10.04 -6.43
CA MET A 309 0.44 -9.06 -7.51
C MET A 309 -0.23 -7.73 -7.20
N THR A 310 -1.34 -7.74 -6.46
CA THR A 310 -2.00 -6.51 -6.00
C THR A 310 -1.43 -5.97 -4.70
N THR A 311 -0.40 -6.64 -4.18
CA THR A 311 0.24 -6.30 -2.91
C THR A 311 -0.75 -6.27 -1.72
N THR A 312 -1.76 -7.14 -1.75
CA THR A 312 -2.75 -7.22 -0.67
C THR A 312 -2.24 -8.07 0.50
N GLY A 313 -1.65 -9.25 0.24
CA GLY A 313 -1.04 -10.06 1.28
C GLY A 313 -1.97 -11.03 2.03
N PHE A 314 -3.26 -11.13 1.69
CA PHE A 314 -4.12 -12.19 2.23
C PHE A 314 -3.66 -13.58 1.77
N ALA A 315 -3.88 -14.59 2.60
CA ALA A 315 -3.60 -15.97 2.26
C ALA A 315 -4.86 -16.85 2.33
N SER A 316 -5.04 -17.74 1.34
CA SER A 316 -6.06 -18.79 1.32
C SER A 316 -5.48 -20.17 1.54
N THR A 317 -4.17 -20.29 1.52
CA THR A 317 -3.38 -21.51 1.72
C THR A 317 -1.95 -21.13 2.02
N ASP A 318 -1.19 -22.04 2.60
CA ASP A 318 0.25 -21.86 2.77
C ASP A 318 0.97 -22.14 1.45
N PHE A 319 1.32 -21.06 0.75
CA PHE A 319 2.06 -21.14 -0.51
C PHE A 319 3.55 -21.46 -0.33
N ASP A 320 4.06 -21.47 0.90
CA ASP A 320 5.44 -21.86 1.15
C ASP A 320 5.64 -23.37 0.95
N LEU A 321 4.56 -24.14 1.01
CA LEU A 321 4.54 -25.56 0.67
C LEU A 321 4.49 -25.83 -0.84
N TRP A 322 4.35 -24.82 -1.67
CA TRP A 322 4.26 -24.97 -3.11
C TRP A 322 5.61 -25.31 -3.75
N PRO A 323 5.61 -25.96 -4.95
CA PRO A 323 6.83 -26.24 -5.69
C PRO A 323 7.67 -24.98 -5.98
N GLY A 324 8.99 -25.15 -6.07
CA GLY A 324 9.93 -24.05 -6.25
C GLY A 324 9.63 -23.11 -7.41
N PHE A 325 9.10 -23.62 -8.53
CA PHE A 325 8.69 -22.79 -9.66
C PHE A 325 7.57 -21.82 -9.29
N SER A 326 6.52 -22.27 -8.59
CA SER A 326 5.41 -21.40 -8.16
C SER A 326 5.89 -20.36 -7.15
N LYS A 327 6.76 -20.73 -6.20
CA LYS A 327 7.38 -19.78 -5.25
C LYS A 327 8.23 -18.73 -5.98
N ALA A 328 9.05 -19.14 -6.94
CA ALA A 328 9.86 -18.22 -7.74
C ALA A 328 8.99 -17.26 -8.55
N LEU A 329 7.88 -17.74 -9.14
CA LEU A 329 6.94 -16.88 -9.88
C LEU A 329 6.26 -15.88 -8.95
N LEU A 330 5.80 -16.31 -7.75
CA LEU A 330 5.25 -15.39 -6.75
C LEU A 330 6.28 -14.35 -6.32
N LEU A 331 7.53 -14.74 -6.08
CA LEU A 331 8.61 -13.79 -5.77
C LEU A 331 8.80 -12.76 -6.90
N CYS A 332 8.78 -13.17 -8.16
CA CYS A 332 8.82 -12.24 -9.29
C CYS A 332 7.63 -11.27 -9.29
N LEU A 333 6.42 -11.76 -8.99
CA LEU A 333 5.23 -10.93 -8.90
C LEU A 333 5.29 -9.92 -7.75
N MET A 334 5.99 -10.22 -6.64
CA MET A 334 6.23 -9.28 -5.56
C MET A 334 6.92 -7.98 -6.04
N PHE A 335 7.81 -8.08 -7.02
CA PHE A 335 8.50 -6.91 -7.58
C PHE A 335 7.67 -6.15 -8.61
N VAL A 336 6.74 -6.81 -9.28
CA VAL A 336 5.97 -6.21 -10.38
C VAL A 336 4.92 -5.23 -9.87
N GLY A 337 4.11 -5.62 -8.89
CA GLY A 337 3.00 -4.81 -8.36
C GLY A 337 1.83 -4.70 -9.34
N ALA A 338 0.87 -3.81 -9.03
CA ALA A 338 -0.31 -3.56 -9.87
C ALA A 338 -0.22 -2.24 -10.65
N CYS A 339 -1.35 -1.75 -11.20
CA CYS A 339 -1.38 -0.54 -12.02
C CYS A 339 -1.01 0.72 -11.22
N ALA A 340 -0.36 1.68 -11.87
CA ALA A 340 -0.17 3.01 -11.31
C ALA A 340 -1.53 3.69 -11.09
N GLY A 341 -1.69 4.41 -9.95
CA GLY A 341 -2.97 5.01 -9.58
C GLY A 341 -4.02 3.99 -9.10
N SER A 342 -3.60 2.81 -8.64
CA SER A 342 -4.33 1.87 -7.80
C SER A 342 -3.92 2.01 -6.34
N THR A 343 -4.54 1.26 -5.43
CA THR A 343 -4.17 1.20 -4.01
C THR A 343 -2.91 0.39 -3.74
N ALA A 344 -2.49 -0.46 -4.68
CA ALA A 344 -1.38 -1.39 -4.55
C ALA A 344 0.00 -0.70 -4.40
N GLY A 345 0.97 -1.40 -3.82
CA GLY A 345 2.38 -1.05 -3.72
C GLY A 345 3.24 -1.50 -4.93
N GLY A 346 4.52 -1.79 -4.70
CA GLY A 346 5.46 -2.33 -5.68
C GLY A 346 5.95 -1.35 -6.74
N LEU A 347 6.71 -1.87 -7.71
CA LEU A 347 7.35 -1.07 -8.79
C LEU A 347 6.32 -0.39 -9.70
N LYS A 348 5.10 -0.86 -9.74
CA LYS A 348 3.99 -0.48 -10.62
C LYS A 348 4.16 -0.95 -12.07
N MET A 349 3.06 -1.47 -12.60
CA MET A 349 2.98 -2.00 -13.97
C MET A 349 3.40 -0.97 -15.03
N GLY A 350 3.04 0.30 -14.82
CA GLY A 350 3.41 1.39 -15.75
C GLY A 350 4.92 1.59 -15.88
N ARG A 351 5.68 1.47 -14.77
CA ARG A 351 7.15 1.54 -14.82
C ARG A 351 7.75 0.32 -15.51
N LEU A 352 7.27 -0.88 -15.19
CA LEU A 352 7.69 -2.09 -15.88
C LEU A 352 7.51 -1.96 -17.40
N LEU A 353 6.35 -1.48 -17.84
CA LEU A 353 6.07 -1.24 -19.26
C LEU A 353 7.06 -0.23 -19.88
N LEU A 354 7.37 0.85 -19.18
CA LEU A 354 8.34 1.85 -19.65
C LEU A 354 9.75 1.28 -19.75
N ILE A 355 10.17 0.49 -18.75
CA ILE A 355 11.48 -0.18 -18.73
C ILE A 355 11.60 -1.12 -19.94
N LEU A 356 10.60 -1.97 -20.17
CA LEU A 356 10.59 -2.90 -21.30
C LEU A 356 10.64 -2.18 -22.67
N LYS A 357 9.87 -1.09 -22.81
CA LYS A 357 9.88 -0.28 -24.04
C LYS A 357 11.21 0.46 -24.24
N ASN A 358 11.80 0.98 -23.16
CA ASN A 358 13.08 1.65 -23.21
C ASN A 358 14.22 0.66 -23.56
N LEU A 359 14.20 -0.53 -22.96
CA LEU A 359 15.13 -1.60 -23.29
C LEU A 359 15.04 -1.96 -24.78
N ARG A 360 13.81 -2.19 -25.30
CA ARG A 360 13.61 -2.45 -26.73
C ARG A 360 14.11 -1.33 -27.63
N ARG A 361 13.88 -0.06 -27.25
CA ARG A 361 14.40 1.11 -27.97
C ARG A 361 15.91 1.11 -28.01
N ASN A 362 16.57 0.88 -26.85
CA ASN A 362 18.03 0.89 -26.75
C ASN A 362 18.67 -0.23 -27.58
N ILE A 363 18.11 -1.45 -27.56
CA ILE A 363 18.57 -2.55 -28.41
C ILE A 363 18.46 -2.17 -29.89
N ARG A 364 17.33 -1.59 -30.32
CA ARG A 364 17.15 -1.16 -31.71
C ARG A 364 18.10 -0.03 -32.11
N ARG A 365 18.41 0.89 -31.19
CA ARG A 365 19.37 1.96 -31.42
C ARG A 365 20.79 1.43 -31.59
N ILE A 366 21.17 0.37 -30.89
CA ILE A 366 22.46 -0.30 -31.07
C ILE A 366 22.53 -0.93 -32.47
N LEU A 367 21.44 -1.58 -32.90
CA LEU A 367 21.38 -2.25 -34.23
C LEU A 367 21.27 -1.25 -35.40
N SER A 368 20.70 -0.07 -35.17
CA SER A 368 20.46 0.96 -36.18
C SER A 368 20.69 2.36 -35.59
N PRO A 369 21.95 2.83 -35.45
CA PRO A 369 22.30 4.06 -34.72
C PRO A 369 21.66 5.34 -35.26
N GLN A 370 21.39 5.41 -36.56
CA GLN A 370 20.78 6.58 -37.22
C GLN A 370 19.24 6.64 -37.06
N ARG A 371 18.62 5.58 -36.51
CA ARG A 371 17.17 5.52 -36.33
C ARG A 371 16.73 6.35 -35.14
N VAL A 372 15.90 7.36 -35.36
CA VAL A 372 15.22 8.11 -34.30
C VAL A 372 14.00 7.33 -33.86
N GLU A 373 14.05 6.71 -32.70
CA GLU A 373 12.93 5.96 -32.12
C GLU A 373 12.44 6.63 -30.82
N VAL A 374 11.14 6.85 -30.72
CA VAL A 374 10.47 7.52 -29.61
C VAL A 374 9.63 6.52 -28.86
N VAL A 375 9.79 6.45 -27.54
CA VAL A 375 8.92 5.64 -26.68
C VAL A 375 7.53 6.29 -26.62
N ARG A 376 6.49 5.49 -26.83
CA ARG A 376 5.09 5.93 -26.74
C ARG A 376 4.32 5.06 -25.75
N MET A 377 3.42 5.68 -24.99
CA MET A 377 2.48 5.02 -24.09
C MET A 377 1.08 5.55 -24.35
N ASN A 378 0.13 4.66 -24.61
CA ASN A 378 -1.25 5.02 -24.98
C ASN A 378 -1.32 6.04 -26.13
N GLY A 379 -0.45 5.90 -27.14
CA GLY A 379 -0.36 6.81 -28.30
C GLY A 379 0.46 8.08 -28.04
N ASN A 380 0.69 8.49 -26.81
CA ASN A 380 1.42 9.69 -26.44
C ASN A 380 2.93 9.47 -26.37
N ARG A 381 3.70 10.47 -26.82
CA ARG A 381 5.16 10.46 -26.70
C ARG A 381 5.58 10.64 -25.25
N ILE A 382 6.49 9.80 -24.77
CA ILE A 382 7.10 9.91 -23.45
C ILE A 382 8.40 10.71 -23.56
N GLY A 383 8.55 11.74 -22.74
CA GLY A 383 9.76 12.55 -22.67
C GLY A 383 10.96 11.78 -22.10
N GLU A 384 12.17 12.16 -22.50
CA GLU A 384 13.41 11.56 -21.99
C GLU A 384 13.55 11.72 -20.47
N ASP A 385 13.07 12.85 -19.91
CA ASP A 385 13.07 13.09 -18.46
C ASP A 385 12.31 12.01 -17.68
N VAL A 386 11.16 11.55 -18.21
CA VAL A 386 10.37 10.49 -17.58
C VAL A 386 11.11 9.16 -17.62
N LEU A 387 11.79 8.85 -18.73
CA LEU A 387 12.59 7.64 -18.86
C LEU A 387 13.81 7.66 -17.93
N ASN A 388 14.52 8.79 -17.86
CA ASN A 388 15.66 8.97 -16.96
C ASN A 388 15.24 8.88 -15.49
N ASN A 389 14.12 9.50 -15.11
CA ASN A 389 13.57 9.40 -13.76
C ASN A 389 13.19 7.95 -13.41
N THR A 390 12.63 7.19 -14.37
CA THR A 390 12.32 5.77 -14.18
C THR A 390 13.58 4.94 -13.95
N ASN A 391 14.65 5.19 -14.71
CA ASN A 391 15.92 4.50 -14.52
C ASN A 391 16.58 4.86 -13.18
N THR A 392 16.54 6.15 -12.78
CA THR A 392 17.05 6.61 -11.48
C THR A 392 16.27 5.98 -10.32
N TYR A 393 14.94 5.87 -10.46
CA TYR A 393 14.10 5.17 -9.49
C TYR A 393 14.52 3.71 -9.35
N LEU A 394 14.73 3.01 -10.46
CA LEU A 394 15.12 1.59 -10.45
C LEU A 394 16.52 1.41 -9.81
N ALA A 395 17.46 2.31 -10.07
CA ALA A 395 18.77 2.28 -9.42
C ALA A 395 18.67 2.50 -7.91
N ALA A 396 17.92 3.52 -7.47
CA ALA A 396 17.67 3.77 -6.04
C ALA A 396 16.95 2.59 -5.38
N TYR A 397 15.97 2.01 -6.07
CA TYR A 397 15.24 0.83 -5.64
C TYR A 397 16.19 -0.35 -5.37
N GLY A 398 17.08 -0.65 -6.32
CA GLY A 398 18.06 -1.72 -6.17
C GLY A 398 19.06 -1.49 -5.03
N VAL A 399 19.55 -0.25 -4.86
CA VAL A 399 20.47 0.10 -3.77
C VAL A 399 19.81 -0.08 -2.41
N ILE A 400 18.58 0.39 -2.22
CA ILE A 400 17.87 0.23 -0.95
C ILE A 400 17.60 -1.25 -0.68
N LEU A 401 17.09 -2.00 -1.65
CA LEU A 401 16.79 -3.43 -1.50
C LEU A 401 18.03 -4.22 -1.05
N VAL A 402 19.18 -4.01 -1.71
CA VAL A 402 20.43 -4.68 -1.34
C VAL A 402 20.94 -4.20 0.02
N GLY A 403 20.85 -2.90 0.30
CA GLY A 403 21.24 -2.31 1.58
C GLY A 403 20.42 -2.87 2.75
N SER A 404 19.09 -2.88 2.62
CA SER A 404 18.18 -3.44 3.65
C SER A 404 18.42 -4.93 3.84
N PHE A 405 18.59 -5.69 2.74
CA PHE A 405 18.90 -7.11 2.82
C PHE A 405 20.18 -7.38 3.63
N LEU A 406 21.26 -6.62 3.37
CA LEU A 406 22.51 -6.76 4.13
C LEU A 406 22.33 -6.41 5.60
N LEU A 407 21.58 -5.35 5.91
CA LEU A 407 21.36 -4.91 7.29
C LEU A 407 20.56 -5.93 8.10
N ILE A 408 19.44 -6.48 7.56
CA ILE A 408 18.65 -7.46 8.31
C ILE A 408 19.30 -8.84 8.37
N SER A 409 20.27 -9.12 7.50
CA SER A 409 21.05 -10.38 7.53
C SER A 409 21.92 -10.52 8.78
N ILE A 410 22.10 -9.44 9.56
CA ILE A 410 22.78 -9.45 10.86
C ILE A 410 22.06 -10.38 11.86
N ASP A 411 20.75 -10.56 11.73
CA ASP A 411 19.97 -11.46 12.60
C ASP A 411 20.21 -12.95 12.35
N GLY A 412 21.00 -13.32 11.31
CA GLY A 412 21.40 -14.70 11.07
C GLY A 412 20.30 -15.62 10.52
N LEU A 413 19.18 -15.06 10.03
CA LEU A 413 18.11 -15.84 9.41
C LEU A 413 18.49 -16.29 7.98
N SER A 414 17.71 -17.25 7.42
CA SER A 414 17.97 -17.78 6.10
C SER A 414 17.95 -16.71 5.01
N MET A 415 18.71 -16.93 3.93
CA MET A 415 18.73 -16.02 2.78
C MET A 415 17.32 -15.86 2.16
N THR A 416 16.55 -16.95 2.09
CA THR A 416 15.18 -16.94 1.58
C THR A 416 14.28 -16.04 2.42
N THR A 417 14.36 -16.17 3.75
CA THR A 417 13.63 -15.33 4.70
C THR A 417 13.98 -13.85 4.49
N ASN A 418 15.27 -13.51 4.51
CA ASN A 418 15.71 -12.11 4.44
C ASN A 418 15.38 -11.47 3.10
N VAL A 419 15.62 -12.15 1.97
CA VAL A 419 15.27 -11.60 0.64
C VAL A 419 13.76 -11.39 0.52
N SER A 420 12.97 -12.37 0.95
CA SER A 420 11.51 -12.26 0.86
C SER A 420 10.92 -11.25 1.85
N ALA A 421 11.50 -11.09 3.05
CA ALA A 421 11.09 -10.09 4.02
C ALA A 421 11.30 -8.66 3.49
N VAL A 422 12.50 -8.37 2.93
CA VAL A 422 12.75 -7.07 2.30
C VAL A 422 11.85 -6.87 1.10
N ALA A 423 11.68 -7.88 0.23
CA ALA A 423 10.78 -7.79 -0.92
C ALA A 423 9.34 -7.51 -0.49
N ALA A 424 8.84 -8.20 0.53
CA ALA A 424 7.49 -8.02 1.05
C ALA A 424 7.29 -6.65 1.68
N CYS A 425 8.21 -6.18 2.54
CA CYS A 425 8.11 -4.88 3.20
C CYS A 425 8.30 -3.72 2.24
N PHE A 426 9.30 -3.78 1.35
CA PHE A 426 9.60 -2.69 0.42
C PHE A 426 8.57 -2.55 -0.70
N ASN A 427 7.91 -3.65 -1.09
CA ASN A 427 6.81 -3.60 -2.06
C ASN A 427 5.41 -3.53 -1.41
N ASN A 428 5.34 -3.44 -0.09
CA ASN A 428 4.10 -3.35 0.67
C ASN A 428 3.13 -4.51 0.37
N ILE A 429 3.57 -5.78 0.58
CA ILE A 429 2.81 -6.99 0.21
C ILE A 429 2.31 -7.77 1.43
N GLY A 430 3.11 -7.85 2.49
CA GLY A 430 2.81 -8.57 3.73
C GLY A 430 3.64 -9.83 3.92
N PRO A 431 3.18 -11.01 3.49
CA PRO A 431 3.89 -12.25 3.71
C PRO A 431 5.10 -12.39 2.78
N GLY A 432 6.18 -12.99 3.31
CA GLY A 432 7.33 -13.46 2.56
C GLY A 432 7.31 -14.98 2.39
N PHE A 433 8.48 -15.62 2.56
CA PHE A 433 8.67 -17.07 2.53
C PHE A 433 9.39 -17.53 3.80
N ASP A 434 9.35 -18.84 4.08
CA ASP A 434 10.00 -19.47 5.22
C ASP A 434 9.43 -18.88 6.54
N VAL A 435 10.25 -18.46 7.49
CA VAL A 435 9.81 -17.95 8.82
C VAL A 435 9.05 -16.61 8.80
N VAL A 436 8.88 -15.98 7.64
CA VAL A 436 7.99 -14.84 7.40
C VAL A 436 6.92 -15.15 6.36
N GLY A 437 6.65 -16.43 6.15
CA GLY A 437 5.62 -16.93 5.24
C GLY A 437 4.19 -16.58 5.69
N PRO A 438 3.18 -17.05 4.93
CA PRO A 438 1.78 -16.66 5.15
C PRO A 438 1.19 -17.14 6.49
N THR A 439 1.77 -18.16 7.11
CA THR A 439 1.37 -18.69 8.42
C THR A 439 2.31 -18.26 9.55
N CYS A 440 3.30 -17.43 9.25
CA CYS A 440 4.32 -16.94 10.17
C CYS A 440 4.23 -15.43 10.37
N ASN A 441 5.16 -14.85 11.14
CA ASN A 441 5.15 -13.42 11.42
C ASN A 441 6.57 -12.85 11.56
N PHE A 442 6.69 -11.52 11.62
CA PHE A 442 7.96 -10.79 11.66
C PHE A 442 8.53 -10.60 13.08
N SER A 443 7.96 -11.25 14.11
CA SER A 443 8.46 -11.14 15.49
C SER A 443 9.89 -11.69 15.65
N VAL A 444 10.29 -12.60 14.76
CA VAL A 444 11.62 -13.24 14.74
C VAL A 444 12.78 -12.26 14.55
N TYR A 445 12.53 -11.09 13.97
CA TYR A 445 13.53 -10.06 13.75
C TYR A 445 13.83 -9.25 15.02
N SER A 446 15.10 -8.84 15.16
CA SER A 446 15.53 -7.90 16.19
C SER A 446 14.85 -6.52 16.03
N TRP A 447 14.90 -5.72 17.09
CA TRP A 447 14.39 -4.34 17.02
C TRP A 447 15.05 -3.50 15.93
N PHE A 448 16.35 -3.74 15.66
CA PHE A 448 17.09 -3.05 14.62
C PHE A 448 16.58 -3.42 13.23
N SER A 449 16.46 -4.71 12.93
CA SER A 449 15.93 -5.19 11.65
C SER A 449 14.48 -4.75 11.44
N LYS A 450 13.65 -4.72 12.49
CA LYS A 450 12.30 -4.15 12.42
C LYS A 450 12.32 -2.66 12.02
N LEU A 451 13.25 -1.84 12.53
CA LEU A 451 13.39 -0.44 12.11
C LEU A 451 13.82 -0.30 10.65
N VAL A 452 14.69 -1.17 10.15
CA VAL A 452 15.06 -1.22 8.73
C VAL A 452 13.83 -1.55 7.88
N LEU A 453 13.07 -2.57 8.25
CA LEU A 453 11.85 -2.96 7.53
C LEU A 453 10.74 -1.87 7.63
N ILE A 454 10.64 -1.14 8.74
CA ILE A 454 9.76 0.05 8.86
C ILE A 454 10.15 1.12 7.84
N PHE A 455 11.45 1.39 7.71
CA PHE A 455 11.96 2.31 6.69
C PHE A 455 11.60 1.82 5.27
N ASP A 456 11.76 0.52 5.00
CA ASP A 456 11.43 -0.08 3.71
C ASP A 456 9.95 0.06 3.38
N MET A 457 9.06 -0.21 4.33
CA MET A 457 7.61 -0.04 4.16
C MET A 457 7.23 1.42 3.83
N LEU A 458 7.81 2.39 4.54
CA LEU A 458 7.59 3.81 4.28
C LEU A 458 8.19 4.25 2.94
N ALA A 459 9.42 3.83 2.62
CA ALA A 459 10.11 4.17 1.38
C ALA A 459 9.38 3.57 0.17
N GLY A 460 8.90 2.34 0.25
CA GLY A 460 8.10 1.69 -0.77
C GLY A 460 6.81 2.44 -1.05
N ARG A 461 6.05 2.76 0.01
CA ARG A 461 4.77 3.47 -0.09
C ARG A 461 4.91 4.89 -0.64
N LEU A 462 5.95 5.61 -0.22
CA LEU A 462 6.22 7.01 -0.61
C LEU A 462 7.07 7.14 -1.87
N GLU A 463 7.31 6.05 -2.60
CA GLU A 463 8.08 6.05 -3.83
C GLU A 463 9.51 6.57 -3.67
N ILE A 464 10.15 6.17 -2.57
CA ILE A 464 11.58 6.34 -2.29
C ILE A 464 12.00 7.80 -2.08
N PHE A 465 11.80 8.69 -3.07
CA PHE A 465 12.36 10.04 -3.06
C PHE A 465 11.94 10.92 -1.87
N PRO A 466 10.68 10.96 -1.42
CA PRO A 466 10.30 11.72 -0.24
C PRO A 466 11.05 11.29 1.02
N MET A 467 11.33 9.98 1.16
CA MET A 467 12.11 9.46 2.29
C MET A 467 13.59 9.83 2.15
N LEU A 468 14.18 9.66 0.97
CA LEU A 468 15.61 10.01 0.75
C LEU A 468 15.89 11.50 0.93
N VAL A 469 14.97 12.37 0.55
CA VAL A 469 15.11 13.83 0.72
C VAL A 469 15.27 14.21 2.20
N LEU A 470 14.66 13.47 3.14
CA LEU A 470 14.83 13.73 4.58
C LEU A 470 16.29 13.60 5.04
N PHE A 471 17.06 12.70 4.45
CA PHE A 471 18.47 12.46 4.81
C PHE A 471 19.46 13.41 4.11
N SER A 472 19.01 14.20 3.14
CA SER A 472 19.87 15.12 2.43
C SER A 472 20.18 16.37 3.27
N LYS A 473 21.47 16.68 3.49
CA LYS A 473 21.91 17.89 4.20
C LYS A 473 21.37 19.17 3.56
N SER A 474 21.27 19.21 2.22
CA SER A 474 20.74 20.35 1.46
C SER A 474 19.26 20.64 1.76
N THR A 475 18.53 19.65 2.24
CA THR A 475 17.11 19.79 2.64
C THR A 475 16.96 20.70 3.86
N TRP A 476 17.90 20.69 4.76
CA TRP A 476 17.87 21.42 6.03
C TRP A 476 18.71 22.69 6.02
N SER A 477 19.57 22.90 4.98
CA SER A 477 20.31 24.14 4.84
C SER A 477 19.41 25.26 4.28
N HIS A 478 19.34 26.36 5.01
CA HIS A 478 18.78 27.60 4.51
C HIS A 478 19.75 28.20 3.48
N LYS A 479 19.46 28.06 2.17
CA LYS A 479 19.97 28.96 1.14
C LYS A 479 18.88 29.89 0.69
#